data_d9217b1d30e1510c7c3956fdba8dd745
#
_entry.id   d9217b1d30e1510c7c3956fdba8dd745
#
_cell.length_a   1.000
_cell.length_b   1.000
_cell.length_c   1.000
_cell.angle_alpha   90.00
_cell.angle_beta   90.00
_cell.angle_gamma   90.00
#
_symmetry.space_group_name_H-M   'P 1'
#
loop_
_entity.id
_entity.type
_entity.pdbx_description
1 polymer ?
#
loop_
_entity_poly.entity_id
_entity_poly.type
_entity_poly.pdbx_seq_one_letter_code
_entity_poly.pdbx_strand_id
1 'polypeptide(L)'
;MERPMLNHFHNYQEICDYLFAAQKAYPDLMKLESLAKTSEGRDIWCATLSKGGNSDQKPAFYVQGGIHAQEGMGITCSLNFMWTVLEQNPQILENVTVYILPCVNPDGSDMCVNTGFAIRSKMERMDGVENGVIPQDLNGDGKILFMRWEDPNGYYVQLPECGDVMVPRRAGDKGPFYSMTTEGIVENYNGGKLRHGFRDLDFNRQYASGWKDNPNAGDFPGNHTEPSTIMRFLANHSNIFMMMDVHCGTRALIYSVPSNIQDARFFKDLAALGSRITGIEAVPGNRYGKPTDAPSGLTLGTARGFCNDELGIPTLTVELGNGYNSLGMTAKEIFDAPLYERELISKIVAMHAAKGKTVAYPWQKINHPQLGEVEVGGRDYHDAYFMDPDDMLDLLPKVAEFFLQVVDMVPTLAFTHTTCDAMGCDIYRIRAGIINNGALYTRILHGATGYHASRDRIDFKLEGACEILSCCGAEPVKALESLDTAAAEWFIRAKSGDRITVTASFPKAVNAAAEIILP
;
A
#
# COMPACT_ATOMS: atom_id res chain seq x y z
N MET A 1 -12.73 -3.49 21.21
CA MET A 1 -12.12 -2.18 20.83
C MET A 1 -13.10 -1.43 19.92
N GLU A 2 -13.20 -0.10 20.01
CA GLU A 2 -14.01 0.66 19.07
C GLU A 2 -13.46 0.55 17.64
N ARG A 3 -14.37 0.54 16.67
CA ARG A 3 -14.00 0.59 15.27
C ARG A 3 -13.45 1.97 14.92
N PRO A 4 -12.41 2.11 14.09
CA PRO A 4 -11.98 3.43 13.62
C PRO A 4 -13.12 4.10 12.85
N MET A 5 -13.24 5.42 12.94
CA MET A 5 -14.20 6.17 12.12
C MET A 5 -13.81 6.01 10.64
N LEU A 6 -14.71 5.43 9.84
CA LEU A 6 -14.41 5.08 8.44
C LEU A 6 -14.45 6.30 7.51
N ASN A 7 -15.16 7.34 7.89
CA ASN A 7 -15.31 8.59 7.15
C ASN A 7 -14.47 9.73 7.75
N HIS A 8 -13.27 9.41 8.24
CA HIS A 8 -12.38 10.37 8.87
C HIS A 8 -10.94 10.21 8.35
N PHE A 9 -10.26 11.33 8.12
CA PHE A 9 -8.83 11.37 7.86
C PHE A 9 -8.09 11.45 9.19
N HIS A 10 -7.43 10.36 9.56
CA HIS A 10 -6.72 10.26 10.84
C HIS A 10 -5.38 10.98 10.78
N ASN A 11 -5.14 11.90 11.72
CA ASN A 11 -3.81 12.48 11.94
C ASN A 11 -2.89 11.49 12.67
N TYR A 12 -1.61 11.83 12.79
CA TYR A 12 -0.61 10.92 13.38
C TYR A 12 -0.91 10.56 14.83
N GLN A 13 -1.39 11.51 15.66
CA GLN A 13 -1.71 11.23 17.05
C GLN A 13 -2.90 10.25 17.18
N GLU A 14 -3.94 10.44 16.38
CA GLU A 14 -5.10 9.55 16.35
C GLU A 14 -4.72 8.13 15.92
N ILE A 15 -3.81 8.01 14.93
CA ILE A 15 -3.25 6.70 14.51
C ILE A 15 -2.52 6.03 15.69
N CYS A 16 -1.64 6.75 16.37
CA CYS A 16 -0.91 6.24 17.54
C CYS A 16 -1.84 5.81 18.66
N ASP A 17 -2.80 6.65 19.02
CA ASP A 17 -3.76 6.38 20.08
C ASP A 17 -4.56 5.11 19.78
N TYR A 18 -4.98 4.94 18.52
CA TYR A 18 -5.69 3.77 18.06
C TYR A 18 -4.82 2.49 18.14
N LEU A 19 -3.58 2.55 17.69
CA LEU A 19 -2.64 1.43 17.71
C LEU A 19 -2.31 0.99 19.15
N PHE A 20 -2.07 1.94 20.06
CA PHE A 20 -1.79 1.64 21.47
C PHE A 20 -3.02 1.08 22.18
N ALA A 21 -4.21 1.60 21.89
CA ALA A 21 -5.46 1.05 22.43
C ALA A 21 -5.70 -0.39 21.92
N ALA A 22 -5.42 -0.67 20.65
CA ALA A 22 -5.52 -2.00 20.08
C ALA A 22 -4.54 -2.98 20.74
N GLN A 23 -3.26 -2.62 20.86
CA GLN A 23 -2.26 -3.46 21.52
C GLN A 23 -2.62 -3.76 22.98
N LYS A 24 -3.13 -2.75 23.70
CA LYS A 24 -3.58 -2.92 25.09
C LYS A 24 -4.79 -3.85 25.20
N ALA A 25 -5.70 -3.80 24.22
CA ALA A 25 -6.90 -4.65 24.21
C ALA A 25 -6.59 -6.10 23.80
N TYR A 26 -5.57 -6.31 22.97
CA TYR A 26 -5.22 -7.63 22.41
C TYR A 26 -3.72 -7.97 22.60
N PRO A 27 -3.19 -7.99 23.82
CA PRO A 27 -1.74 -8.17 24.07
C PRO A 27 -1.22 -9.54 23.59
N ASP A 28 -2.08 -10.56 23.53
CA ASP A 28 -1.72 -11.92 23.11
C ASP A 28 -1.83 -12.12 21.59
N LEU A 29 -2.46 -11.17 20.88
CA LEU A 29 -2.69 -11.26 19.43
C LEU A 29 -1.93 -10.20 18.64
N MET A 30 -1.51 -9.11 19.27
CA MET A 30 -0.91 -7.96 18.61
C MET A 30 0.40 -7.55 19.26
N LYS A 31 1.45 -7.45 18.44
CA LYS A 31 2.71 -6.77 18.78
C LYS A 31 2.81 -5.51 17.95
N LEU A 32 3.16 -4.40 18.57
CA LEU A 32 3.43 -3.13 17.89
C LEU A 32 4.93 -2.84 17.94
N GLU A 33 5.50 -2.45 16.82
CA GLU A 33 6.93 -2.16 16.68
C GLU A 33 7.15 -0.91 15.83
N SER A 34 8.05 -0.04 16.28
CA SER A 34 8.56 1.07 15.47
C SER A 34 9.68 0.54 14.56
N LEU A 35 9.45 0.53 13.25
CA LEU A 35 10.43 0.06 12.27
C LEU A 35 11.56 1.06 12.05
N ALA A 36 11.25 2.35 12.14
CA ALA A 36 12.17 3.47 12.02
C ALA A 36 11.52 4.76 12.51
N LYS A 37 12.34 5.81 12.67
CA LYS A 37 11.87 7.17 12.83
C LYS A 37 12.10 7.97 11.55
N THR A 38 11.08 8.76 11.18
CA THR A 38 11.16 9.68 10.05
C THR A 38 12.12 10.85 10.33
N SER A 39 12.32 11.71 9.35
CA SER A 39 13.15 12.92 9.51
C SER A 39 12.59 13.92 10.54
N GLU A 40 11.28 13.89 10.82
CA GLU A 40 10.63 14.72 11.83
C GLU A 40 10.46 13.99 13.18
N GLY A 41 11.01 12.77 13.31
CA GLY A 41 11.06 12.00 14.54
C GLY A 41 9.82 11.15 14.83
N ARG A 42 8.85 11.06 13.92
CA ARG A 42 7.67 10.19 14.04
C ARG A 42 8.04 8.74 13.79
N ASP A 43 7.40 7.82 14.50
CA ASP A 43 7.60 6.39 14.32
C ASP A 43 6.81 5.87 13.11
N ILE A 44 7.44 4.99 12.33
CA ILE A 44 6.77 4.17 11.31
C ILE A 44 6.35 2.87 12.00
N TRP A 45 5.07 2.79 12.34
CA TRP A 45 4.53 1.68 13.12
C TRP A 45 4.18 0.47 12.25
N CYS A 46 4.59 -0.71 12.72
CA CYS A 46 4.12 -2.00 12.23
C CYS A 46 3.33 -2.73 13.32
N ALA A 47 2.08 -3.06 13.03
CA ALA A 47 1.28 -3.97 13.84
C ALA A 47 1.43 -5.39 13.29
N THR A 48 2.01 -6.29 14.10
CA THR A 48 2.09 -7.73 13.82
C THR A 48 0.96 -8.42 14.56
N LEU A 49 0.01 -8.99 13.81
CA LEU A 49 -1.09 -9.75 14.36
C LEU A 49 -0.83 -11.25 14.16
N SER A 50 -0.78 -12.02 15.25
CA SER A 50 -0.55 -13.46 15.22
C SER A 50 -0.99 -14.10 16.54
N LYS A 51 -1.47 -15.34 16.53
CA LYS A 51 -1.88 -16.07 17.74
C LYS A 51 -0.93 -17.23 18.01
N GLY A 52 -0.18 -17.14 19.11
CA GLY A 52 0.78 -18.19 19.51
C GLY A 52 1.95 -18.38 18.54
N GLY A 53 3.00 -19.08 19.00
CA GLY A 53 4.17 -19.42 18.17
C GLY A 53 5.02 -18.22 17.74
N ASN A 54 5.89 -18.46 16.76
CA ASN A 54 6.70 -17.42 16.13
C ASN A 54 5.96 -16.88 14.88
N SER A 55 5.66 -15.59 14.86
CA SER A 55 4.98 -14.90 13.75
C SER A 55 5.68 -15.12 12.39
N ASP A 56 7.02 -15.16 12.38
CA ASP A 56 7.81 -15.28 11.17
C ASP A 56 7.85 -16.71 10.59
N GLN A 57 7.36 -17.69 11.35
CA GLN A 57 7.24 -19.09 10.91
C GLN A 57 5.89 -19.41 10.29
N LYS A 58 4.93 -18.50 10.36
CA LYS A 58 3.63 -18.60 9.70
C LYS A 58 3.64 -17.83 8.38
N PRO A 59 2.90 -18.28 7.36
CA PRO A 59 2.68 -17.44 6.18
C PRO A 59 2.06 -16.11 6.58
N ALA A 60 2.46 -15.02 5.92
CA ALA A 60 2.04 -13.70 6.31
C ALA A 60 1.32 -12.95 5.19
N PHE A 61 0.25 -12.26 5.56
CA PHE A 61 -0.45 -11.29 4.73
C PHE A 61 -0.03 -9.88 5.14
N TYR A 62 0.36 -9.05 4.17
CA TYR A 62 0.88 -7.71 4.42
C TYR A 62 -0.03 -6.64 3.83
N VAL A 63 -0.36 -5.63 4.63
CA VAL A 63 -1.17 -4.46 4.21
C VAL A 63 -0.42 -3.19 4.59
N GLN A 64 -0.32 -2.26 3.65
CA GLN A 64 0.17 -0.91 3.92
C GLN A 64 -0.74 0.16 3.36
N GLY A 65 -0.75 1.34 4.00
CA GLY A 65 -1.42 2.54 3.52
C GLY A 65 -0.58 3.80 3.75
N GLY A 66 -1.00 4.91 3.17
CA GLY A 66 -0.42 6.22 3.44
C GLY A 66 1.04 6.40 3.00
N ILE A 67 1.47 5.76 1.90
CA ILE A 67 2.77 6.05 1.28
C ILE A 67 2.74 7.43 0.60
N HIS A 68 1.59 7.78 0.01
CA HIS A 68 1.33 9.14 -0.43
C HIS A 68 0.61 9.90 0.68
N ALA A 69 1.14 11.05 1.02
CA ALA A 69 0.73 11.84 2.16
C ALA A 69 -0.75 12.23 2.14
N GLN A 70 -1.23 12.60 0.97
CA GLN A 70 -2.59 13.06 0.72
C GLN A 70 -3.65 11.94 0.66
N GLU A 71 -3.24 10.68 0.74
CA GLU A 71 -4.11 9.50 0.55
C GLU A 71 -4.58 8.92 1.90
N GLY A 72 -5.11 9.77 2.78
CA GLY A 72 -5.46 9.42 4.17
C GLY A 72 -6.47 8.27 4.32
N MET A 73 -7.34 8.02 3.32
CA MET A 73 -8.28 6.89 3.38
C MET A 73 -7.58 5.53 3.27
N GLY A 74 -6.37 5.46 2.69
CA GLY A 74 -5.54 4.27 2.73
C GLY A 74 -5.12 3.89 4.17
N ILE A 75 -4.88 4.90 5.00
CA ILE A 75 -4.60 4.74 6.43
C ILE A 75 -5.83 4.17 7.14
N THR A 76 -6.98 4.81 6.95
CA THR A 76 -8.27 4.38 7.53
C THR A 76 -8.66 2.96 7.10
N CYS A 77 -8.39 2.59 5.83
CA CYS A 77 -8.59 1.24 5.32
C CYS A 77 -7.75 0.22 6.10
N SER A 78 -6.47 0.51 6.29
CA SER A 78 -5.55 -0.38 7.02
C SER A 78 -5.92 -0.53 8.49
N LEU A 79 -6.33 0.54 9.16
CA LEU A 79 -6.85 0.51 10.54
C LEU A 79 -8.16 -0.28 10.64
N ASN A 80 -9.09 -0.10 9.67
CA ASN A 80 -10.33 -0.88 9.61
C ASN A 80 -10.07 -2.37 9.41
N PHE A 81 -9.12 -2.73 8.56
CA PHE A 81 -8.75 -4.13 8.36
C PHE A 81 -8.17 -4.74 9.66
N MET A 82 -7.30 -4.01 10.36
CA MET A 82 -6.77 -4.43 11.65
C MET A 82 -7.90 -4.70 12.66
N TRP A 83 -8.85 -3.77 12.77
CA TRP A 83 -10.03 -3.94 13.62
C TRP A 83 -10.85 -5.16 13.21
N THR A 84 -11.09 -5.36 11.91
CA THR A 84 -11.86 -6.49 11.37
C THR A 84 -11.21 -7.83 11.71
N VAL A 85 -9.88 -7.93 11.64
CA VAL A 85 -9.14 -9.13 12.04
C VAL A 85 -9.27 -9.38 13.54
N LEU A 86 -8.97 -8.38 14.38
CA LEU A 86 -8.91 -8.55 15.82
C LEU A 86 -10.29 -8.80 16.47
N GLU A 87 -11.33 -8.12 16.00
CA GLU A 87 -12.67 -8.19 16.58
C GLU A 87 -13.57 -9.26 15.97
N GLN A 88 -13.44 -9.49 14.68
CA GLN A 88 -14.39 -10.33 13.95
C GLN A 88 -13.79 -11.66 13.47
N ASN A 89 -12.47 -11.71 13.23
CA ASN A 89 -11.83 -12.85 12.60
C ASN A 89 -10.51 -13.29 13.28
N PRO A 90 -10.40 -13.29 14.63
CA PRO A 90 -9.13 -13.60 15.30
C PRO A 90 -8.65 -15.04 15.05
N GLN A 91 -9.52 -15.94 14.62
CA GLN A 91 -9.18 -17.35 14.32
C GLN A 91 -8.19 -17.49 13.17
N ILE A 92 -8.17 -16.55 12.20
CA ILE A 92 -7.19 -16.62 11.08
C ILE A 92 -5.75 -16.52 11.58
N LEU A 93 -5.54 -15.86 12.73
CA LEU A 93 -4.22 -15.65 13.34
C LEU A 93 -3.61 -16.94 13.91
N GLU A 94 -4.35 -18.04 13.97
CA GLU A 94 -3.81 -19.35 14.34
C GLU A 94 -2.82 -19.85 13.29
N ASN A 95 -3.13 -19.64 12.02
CA ASN A 95 -2.36 -20.17 10.87
C ASN A 95 -1.64 -19.11 10.05
N VAL A 96 -2.06 -17.84 10.13
CA VAL A 96 -1.53 -16.74 9.33
C VAL A 96 -1.08 -15.60 10.25
N THR A 97 0.04 -14.98 9.93
CA THR A 97 0.44 -13.69 10.48
C THR A 97 -0.10 -12.57 9.59
N VAL A 98 -0.57 -11.48 10.19
CA VAL A 98 -0.96 -10.27 9.44
C VAL A 98 -0.06 -9.12 9.86
N TYR A 99 0.72 -8.59 8.91
CA TYR A 99 1.51 -7.37 9.11
C TYR A 99 0.74 -6.17 8.56
N ILE A 100 0.56 -5.14 9.37
CA ILE A 100 -0.14 -3.92 8.98
C ILE A 100 0.72 -2.71 9.28
N LEU A 101 1.03 -1.94 8.24
CA LEU A 101 1.65 -0.63 8.32
C LEU A 101 0.59 0.42 7.93
N PRO A 102 -0.17 0.95 8.88
CA PRO A 102 -1.31 1.80 8.54
C PRO A 102 -0.89 3.12 7.90
N CYS A 103 0.28 3.66 8.27
CA CYS A 103 0.81 4.91 7.75
C CYS A 103 2.31 4.78 7.48
N VAL A 104 2.68 4.60 6.20
CA VAL A 104 4.07 4.50 5.76
C VAL A 104 4.78 5.86 5.83
N ASN A 105 4.04 6.96 5.56
CA ASN A 105 4.55 8.32 5.52
C ASN A 105 3.85 9.21 6.56
N PRO A 106 4.19 9.07 7.85
CA PRO A 106 3.50 9.82 8.90
C PRO A 106 3.76 11.33 8.87
N ASP A 107 4.94 11.81 8.44
CA ASP A 107 5.24 13.25 8.36
C ASP A 107 4.35 13.94 7.33
N GLY A 108 4.31 13.39 6.11
CA GLY A 108 3.50 13.95 5.05
C GLY A 108 2.00 13.84 5.32
N SER A 109 1.53 12.70 5.83
CA SER A 109 0.10 12.49 6.12
C SER A 109 -0.39 13.43 7.24
N ASP A 110 0.41 13.61 8.29
CA ASP A 110 0.09 14.52 9.39
C ASP A 110 0.01 15.98 8.91
N MET A 111 0.94 16.39 8.05
CA MET A 111 0.91 17.71 7.41
C MET A 111 -0.36 17.90 6.58
N CYS A 112 -0.71 16.95 5.70
CA CYS A 112 -1.89 17.06 4.85
C CYS A 112 -3.18 17.16 5.66
N VAL A 113 -3.36 16.29 6.67
CA VAL A 113 -4.58 16.24 7.48
C VAL A 113 -4.74 17.51 8.33
N ASN A 114 -3.65 17.97 8.96
CA ASN A 114 -3.73 19.10 9.88
C ASN A 114 -3.83 20.44 9.16
N THR A 115 -3.19 20.60 7.98
CA THR A 115 -3.08 21.91 7.32
C THR A 115 -3.90 22.04 6.04
N GLY A 116 -4.44 20.95 5.50
CA GLY A 116 -5.09 20.95 4.18
C GLY A 116 -4.14 21.10 3.00
N PHE A 117 -2.83 21.19 3.25
CA PHE A 117 -1.82 21.31 2.18
C PHE A 117 -1.49 19.94 1.59
N ALA A 118 -1.94 19.70 0.36
CA ALA A 118 -1.73 18.42 -0.31
C ALA A 118 -0.33 18.32 -0.92
N ILE A 119 0.43 17.30 -0.49
CA ILE A 119 1.69 16.88 -1.12
C ILE A 119 1.60 15.40 -1.50
N ARG A 120 2.39 15.01 -2.51
CA ARG A 120 2.43 13.61 -2.94
C ARG A 120 2.99 12.69 -1.86
N SER A 121 4.25 12.94 -1.44
CA SER A 121 4.84 12.19 -0.32
C SER A 121 5.66 13.08 0.60
N LYS A 122 6.63 13.80 0.10
CA LYS A 122 7.50 14.64 0.91
C LYS A 122 7.89 15.91 0.18
N MET A 123 7.76 17.02 0.87
CA MET A 123 8.28 18.28 0.42
C MET A 123 9.79 18.34 0.71
N GLU A 124 10.60 18.40 -0.33
CA GLU A 124 12.04 18.58 -0.22
C GLU A 124 12.42 19.98 -0.67
N ARG A 125 12.88 20.79 0.26
CA ARG A 125 13.28 22.16 -0.02
C ARG A 125 14.44 22.22 -1.02
N MET A 126 14.38 23.13 -1.97
CA MET A 126 15.42 23.35 -2.96
C MET A 126 16.22 24.60 -2.60
N ASP A 127 17.51 24.42 -2.28
CA ASP A 127 18.38 25.52 -1.93
C ASP A 127 18.66 26.45 -3.13
N GLY A 128 18.73 27.75 -2.86
CA GLY A 128 19.15 28.77 -3.83
C GLY A 128 18.14 29.08 -4.95
N VAL A 129 16.91 28.57 -4.87
CA VAL A 129 15.86 28.91 -5.86
C VAL A 129 15.46 30.38 -5.71
N GLU A 130 15.63 31.16 -6.79
CA GLU A 130 15.14 32.52 -6.84
C GLU A 130 13.60 32.55 -6.89
N ASN A 131 13.00 33.46 -6.09
CA ASN A 131 11.55 33.63 -5.96
C ASN A 131 10.81 32.31 -5.57
N GLY A 132 11.47 31.47 -4.74
CA GLY A 132 10.97 30.18 -4.32
C GLY A 132 9.92 30.30 -3.22
N VAL A 133 8.68 29.88 -3.48
CA VAL A 133 7.61 29.84 -2.48
C VAL A 133 7.79 28.62 -1.59
N ILE A 134 7.90 28.84 -0.28
CA ILE A 134 7.93 27.81 0.75
C ILE A 134 6.58 27.84 1.50
N PRO A 135 5.81 26.75 1.47
CA PRO A 135 4.49 26.70 2.11
C PRO A 135 4.56 27.04 3.60
N GLN A 136 3.67 27.92 4.04
CA GLN A 136 3.55 28.33 5.43
C GLN A 136 2.18 28.96 5.67
N ASP A 137 1.56 28.66 6.81
CA ASP A 137 0.38 29.38 7.29
C ASP A 137 0.78 30.83 7.62
N LEU A 138 0.26 31.80 6.88
CA LEU A 138 0.59 33.22 7.01
C LEU A 138 -0.45 34.01 7.80
N ASN A 139 -1.70 33.53 7.86
CA ASN A 139 -2.80 34.21 8.54
C ASN A 139 -3.07 33.64 9.95
N GLY A 140 -2.43 32.50 10.31
CA GLY A 140 -2.53 31.85 11.61
C GLY A 140 -3.83 31.09 11.84
N ASP A 141 -4.50 30.67 10.77
CA ASP A 141 -5.76 29.91 10.86
C ASP A 141 -5.57 28.38 10.96
N GLY A 142 -4.31 27.92 10.92
CA GLY A 142 -3.92 26.52 10.98
C GLY A 142 -3.96 25.82 9.63
N LYS A 143 -4.29 26.52 8.55
CA LYS A 143 -4.32 25.99 7.18
C LYS A 143 -3.16 26.54 6.36
N ILE A 144 -2.78 25.83 5.31
CA ILE A 144 -1.88 26.28 4.25
C ILE A 144 -2.65 26.16 2.94
N LEU A 145 -3.24 27.26 2.51
CA LEU A 145 -4.13 27.27 1.35
C LEU A 145 -3.43 27.91 0.13
N PHE A 146 -4.05 28.96 -0.41
CA PHE A 146 -3.49 29.72 -1.51
C PHE A 146 -3.35 31.19 -1.13
N MET A 147 -2.39 31.87 -1.76
CA MET A 147 -2.34 33.32 -1.78
C MET A 147 -2.55 33.85 -3.18
N ARG A 148 -3.33 34.91 -3.33
CA ARG A 148 -3.65 35.56 -4.60
C ARG A 148 -3.50 37.07 -4.52
N TRP A 149 -3.32 37.70 -5.67
CA TRP A 149 -3.37 39.15 -5.84
C TRP A 149 -3.98 39.50 -7.19
N GLU A 150 -4.62 40.66 -7.28
CA GLU A 150 -5.12 41.12 -8.55
C GLU A 150 -3.98 41.34 -9.55
N ASP A 151 -4.17 40.80 -10.75
CA ASP A 151 -3.19 40.90 -11.84
C ASP A 151 -3.95 40.89 -13.17
N PRO A 152 -3.94 41.98 -13.94
CA PRO A 152 -4.62 42.05 -15.25
C PRO A 152 -4.19 40.93 -16.21
N ASN A 153 -2.96 40.41 -16.04
CA ASN A 153 -2.40 39.30 -16.80
C ASN A 153 -2.54 37.95 -16.08
N GLY A 154 -3.19 37.93 -14.92
CA GLY A 154 -3.37 36.73 -14.10
C GLY A 154 -4.09 35.61 -14.83
N TYR A 155 -3.77 34.39 -14.45
CA TYR A 155 -4.31 33.20 -15.10
C TYR A 155 -5.64 32.72 -14.49
N TYR A 156 -6.05 33.28 -13.36
CA TYR A 156 -7.21 32.82 -12.61
C TYR A 156 -8.33 33.86 -12.57
N VAL A 157 -9.55 33.34 -12.41
CA VAL A 157 -10.78 34.10 -12.16
C VAL A 157 -11.58 33.38 -11.08
N GLN A 158 -12.39 34.12 -10.32
CA GLN A 158 -13.30 33.53 -9.34
C GLN A 158 -14.35 32.67 -10.04
N LEU A 159 -14.68 31.52 -9.43
CA LEU A 159 -15.79 30.71 -9.87
C LEU A 159 -17.10 31.44 -9.58
N PRO A 160 -17.99 31.69 -10.58
CA PRO A 160 -19.19 32.49 -10.37
C PRO A 160 -20.12 31.94 -9.26
N GLU A 161 -20.20 30.62 -9.12
CA GLU A 161 -21.05 29.91 -8.16
C GLU A 161 -20.45 29.91 -6.75
N CYS A 162 -19.12 30.11 -6.62
CA CYS A 162 -18.42 30.13 -5.35
C CYS A 162 -17.19 31.05 -5.43
N GLY A 163 -17.34 32.29 -4.97
CA GLY A 163 -16.31 33.32 -5.05
C GLY A 163 -14.99 32.99 -4.30
N ASP A 164 -15.03 32.03 -3.38
CA ASP A 164 -13.83 31.57 -2.67
C ASP A 164 -13.00 30.58 -3.49
N VAL A 165 -13.52 30.08 -4.59
CA VAL A 165 -12.82 29.13 -5.48
C VAL A 165 -12.29 29.85 -6.72
N MET A 166 -11.00 29.68 -6.99
CA MET A 166 -10.34 30.16 -8.20
C MET A 166 -10.27 29.07 -9.26
N VAL A 167 -10.52 29.47 -10.51
CA VAL A 167 -10.45 28.57 -11.68
C VAL A 167 -9.63 29.22 -12.80
N PRO A 168 -9.00 28.44 -13.69
CA PRO A 168 -8.32 28.98 -14.86
C PRO A 168 -9.26 29.84 -15.71
N ARG A 169 -8.78 31.01 -16.13
CA ARG A 169 -9.55 31.91 -16.99
C ARG A 169 -9.67 31.36 -18.40
N ARG A 170 -10.75 31.69 -19.07
CA ARG A 170 -11.04 31.34 -20.47
C ARG A 170 -11.18 32.59 -21.33
N ALA A 171 -11.07 32.42 -22.63
CA ALA A 171 -11.38 33.50 -23.57
C ALA A 171 -12.82 33.97 -23.37
N GLY A 172 -12.97 35.29 -23.19
CA GLY A 172 -14.29 35.93 -22.93
C GLY A 172 -14.62 36.16 -21.45
N ASP A 173 -13.85 35.59 -20.50
CA ASP A 173 -14.03 35.95 -19.09
C ASP A 173 -13.76 37.43 -18.84
N LYS A 174 -14.48 38.00 -17.91
CA LYS A 174 -14.31 39.40 -17.45
C LYS A 174 -13.63 39.40 -16.10
N GLY A 175 -12.66 40.33 -15.89
CA GLY A 175 -11.97 40.47 -14.62
C GLY A 175 -12.87 40.85 -13.44
N PRO A 176 -12.33 40.91 -12.23
CA PRO A 176 -10.89 40.92 -11.96
C PRO A 176 -10.20 39.58 -12.22
N PHE A 177 -8.95 39.63 -12.68
CA PHE A 177 -8.10 38.47 -12.87
C PHE A 177 -7.04 38.43 -11.77
N TYR A 178 -6.56 37.23 -11.48
CA TYR A 178 -5.63 36.99 -10.36
C TYR A 178 -4.43 36.14 -10.78
N SER A 179 -3.28 36.48 -10.25
CA SER A 179 -2.18 35.56 -10.06
C SER A 179 -2.35 34.85 -8.72
N MET A 180 -2.00 33.57 -8.65
CA MET A 180 -2.21 32.74 -7.48
C MET A 180 -1.06 31.73 -7.34
N THR A 181 -0.67 31.46 -6.09
CA THR A 181 0.29 30.42 -5.74
C THR A 181 -0.09 29.82 -4.37
N THR A 182 0.65 28.81 -3.92
CA THR A 182 0.55 28.29 -2.55
C THR A 182 0.79 29.41 -1.54
N GLU A 183 0.07 29.43 -0.45
CA GLU A 183 0.31 30.26 0.71
C GLU A 183 1.69 29.97 1.29
N GLY A 184 2.52 30.99 1.53
CA GLY A 184 3.85 30.82 2.08
C GLY A 184 4.78 31.99 1.87
N ILE A 185 5.98 31.92 2.43
CA ILE A 185 7.03 32.91 2.26
C ILE A 185 7.76 32.73 0.94
N VAL A 186 8.34 33.84 0.42
CA VAL A 186 9.13 33.79 -0.82
C VAL A 186 10.60 33.95 -0.51
N GLU A 187 11.39 32.91 -0.75
CA GLU A 187 12.83 32.96 -0.59
C GLU A 187 13.53 33.56 -1.80
N ASN A 188 14.64 34.24 -1.55
CA ASN A 188 15.46 34.90 -2.59
C ASN A 188 14.62 35.77 -3.54
N TYR A 189 13.63 36.51 -3.00
CA TYR A 189 12.75 37.35 -3.80
C TYR A 189 13.48 38.49 -4.44
N ASN A 190 13.40 38.58 -5.77
CA ASN A 190 14.03 39.66 -6.57
C ASN A 190 13.03 40.42 -7.46
N GLY A 191 11.71 40.24 -7.20
CA GLY A 191 10.64 40.85 -8.00
C GLY A 191 10.27 40.06 -9.26
N GLY A 192 10.89 38.90 -9.48
CA GLY A 192 10.59 38.02 -10.62
C GLY A 192 9.40 37.12 -10.40
N LYS A 193 9.15 36.23 -11.39
CA LYS A 193 8.07 35.26 -11.35
C LYS A 193 8.27 34.26 -10.20
N LEU A 194 7.23 34.04 -9.40
CA LEU A 194 7.24 33.06 -8.32
C LEU A 194 7.31 31.62 -8.86
N ARG A 195 7.99 30.77 -8.13
CA ARG A 195 8.18 29.34 -8.42
C ARG A 195 8.01 28.53 -7.13
N HIS A 196 7.81 27.24 -7.24
CA HIS A 196 7.92 26.37 -6.06
C HIS A 196 9.37 26.36 -5.56
N GLY A 197 9.55 26.60 -4.25
CA GLY A 197 10.85 26.52 -3.56
C GLY A 197 11.17 25.09 -3.09
N PHE A 198 10.39 24.09 -3.52
CA PHE A 198 10.53 22.70 -3.11
C PHE A 198 10.24 21.73 -4.27
N ARG A 199 10.78 20.52 -4.16
CA ARG A 199 10.35 19.35 -4.95
C ARG A 199 9.28 18.60 -4.15
N ASP A 200 8.23 18.16 -4.82
CA ASP A 200 7.25 17.25 -4.24
C ASP A 200 7.65 15.82 -4.64
N LEU A 201 8.26 15.09 -3.72
CA LEU A 201 8.80 13.76 -3.94
C LEU A 201 7.68 12.73 -3.96
N ASP A 202 7.87 11.67 -4.75
CA ASP A 202 7.01 10.49 -4.80
C ASP A 202 7.76 9.27 -4.21
N PHE A 203 7.43 8.87 -2.99
CA PHE A 203 8.04 7.71 -2.34
C PHE A 203 7.77 6.42 -3.10
N ASN A 204 6.65 6.35 -3.85
CA ASN A 204 6.34 5.20 -4.70
C ASN A 204 7.04 5.27 -6.07
N ARG A 205 8.17 5.98 -6.15
CA ARG A 205 9.16 5.97 -7.24
C ARG A 205 10.57 5.66 -6.73
N GLN A 206 10.72 5.37 -5.42
CA GLN A 206 12.02 5.15 -4.77
C GLN A 206 12.35 3.69 -4.49
N TYR A 207 11.54 2.75 -4.97
CA TYR A 207 11.84 1.32 -4.84
C TYR A 207 12.83 0.85 -5.90
N ALA A 208 13.62 -0.17 -5.57
CA ALA A 208 14.76 -0.62 -6.39
C ALA A 208 14.33 -1.15 -7.77
N SER A 209 13.18 -1.86 -7.85
CA SER A 209 12.74 -2.46 -9.11
C SER A 209 12.45 -1.40 -10.17
N GLY A 210 13.25 -1.41 -11.23
CA GLY A 210 13.09 -0.51 -12.35
C GLY A 210 13.27 0.97 -12.01
N TRP A 211 13.92 1.30 -10.91
CA TRP A 211 14.17 2.68 -10.54
C TRP A 211 14.82 3.47 -11.68
N LYS A 212 14.36 4.68 -11.89
CA LYS A 212 14.93 5.61 -12.87
C LYS A 212 15.09 6.97 -12.23
N ASP A 213 16.18 7.63 -12.59
CA ASP A 213 16.40 9.03 -12.28
C ASP A 213 15.26 9.89 -12.87
N ASN A 214 14.55 10.56 -11.97
CA ASN A 214 13.54 11.56 -12.31
C ASN A 214 13.41 12.55 -11.14
N PRO A 215 12.91 13.78 -11.37
CA PRO A 215 12.89 14.84 -10.35
C PRO A 215 12.15 14.46 -9.05
N ASN A 216 11.26 13.48 -9.08
CA ASN A 216 10.41 13.10 -7.94
C ASN A 216 10.84 11.78 -7.29
N ALA A 217 11.85 11.07 -7.85
CA ALA A 217 12.26 9.74 -7.38
C ALA A 217 13.37 9.76 -6.32
N GLY A 218 13.85 10.95 -5.90
CA GLY A 218 15.05 11.04 -5.07
C GLY A 218 16.33 10.75 -5.86
N ASP A 219 17.48 10.76 -5.20
CA ASP A 219 18.79 10.66 -5.86
C ASP A 219 19.22 9.20 -6.13
N PHE A 220 18.63 8.24 -5.41
CA PHE A 220 18.87 6.79 -5.58
C PHE A 220 17.72 5.98 -4.94
N PRO A 221 17.61 4.67 -5.25
CA PRO A 221 16.58 3.82 -4.63
C PRO A 221 16.69 3.81 -3.10
N GLY A 222 15.58 4.05 -2.41
CA GLY A 222 15.57 4.08 -0.94
C GLY A 222 16.30 5.28 -0.34
N ASN A 223 16.37 6.39 -1.06
CA ASN A 223 16.99 7.64 -0.60
C ASN A 223 16.39 8.14 0.71
N HIS A 224 15.10 7.91 0.94
CA HIS A 224 14.40 8.34 2.14
C HIS A 224 14.12 7.19 3.09
N THR A 225 13.96 7.52 4.38
CA THR A 225 13.76 6.56 5.45
C THR A 225 12.55 5.65 5.22
N GLU A 226 11.44 6.24 4.74
CA GLU A 226 10.17 5.57 4.57
C GLU A 226 10.27 4.42 3.54
N PRO A 227 10.60 4.64 2.26
CA PRO A 227 10.74 3.55 1.29
C PRO A 227 11.88 2.60 1.63
N SER A 228 13.00 3.09 2.18
CA SER A 228 14.12 2.26 2.63
C SER A 228 13.71 1.27 3.73
N THR A 229 12.91 1.74 4.69
CA THR A 229 12.40 0.92 5.80
C THR A 229 11.48 -0.18 5.28
N ILE A 230 10.55 0.16 4.36
CA ILE A 230 9.63 -0.82 3.78
C ILE A 230 10.38 -1.87 2.95
N MET A 231 11.33 -1.46 2.09
CA MET A 231 12.13 -2.42 1.32
C MET A 231 12.88 -3.39 2.23
N ARG A 232 13.48 -2.89 3.31
CA ARG A 232 14.20 -3.73 4.30
C ARG A 232 13.26 -4.66 5.05
N PHE A 233 12.09 -4.18 5.47
CA PHE A 233 11.06 -5.00 6.12
C PHE A 233 10.64 -6.16 5.22
N LEU A 234 10.22 -5.87 3.99
CA LEU A 234 9.77 -6.86 3.01
C LEU A 234 10.89 -7.87 2.65
N ALA A 235 12.13 -7.41 2.50
CA ALA A 235 13.26 -8.30 2.22
C ALA A 235 13.61 -9.25 3.38
N ASN A 236 13.33 -8.84 4.62
CA ASN A 236 13.61 -9.66 5.80
C ASN A 236 12.46 -10.63 6.16
N HIS A 237 11.26 -10.44 5.62
CA HIS A 237 10.09 -11.26 5.90
C HIS A 237 9.72 -12.15 4.70
N SER A 238 10.50 -13.22 4.49
CA SER A 238 10.30 -14.17 3.39
C SER A 238 8.99 -14.98 3.50
N ASN A 239 8.31 -14.88 4.64
CA ASN A 239 7.01 -15.52 4.90
C ASN A 239 5.81 -14.77 4.31
N ILE A 240 5.98 -13.57 3.76
CA ILE A 240 4.89 -12.79 3.16
C ILE A 240 4.46 -13.46 1.85
N PHE A 241 3.22 -14.01 1.83
CA PHE A 241 2.65 -14.65 0.65
C PHE A 241 1.86 -13.70 -0.24
N MET A 242 1.41 -12.55 0.30
CA MET A 242 0.61 -11.56 -0.44
C MET A 242 0.74 -10.18 0.19
N MET A 243 0.75 -9.13 -0.64
CA MET A 243 0.72 -7.73 -0.22
C MET A 243 -0.46 -6.99 -0.84
N MET A 244 -1.13 -6.15 -0.03
CA MET A 244 -2.09 -5.14 -0.46
C MET A 244 -1.50 -3.75 -0.22
N ASP A 245 -1.29 -3.02 -1.31
CA ASP A 245 -0.74 -1.65 -1.32
C ASP A 245 -1.89 -0.67 -1.51
N VAL A 246 -2.33 0.01 -0.42
CA VAL A 246 -3.57 0.78 -0.42
C VAL A 246 -3.32 2.24 -0.73
N HIS A 247 -4.01 2.74 -1.74
CA HIS A 247 -3.91 4.07 -2.33
C HIS A 247 -5.28 4.73 -2.54
N CYS A 248 -5.28 6.01 -2.99
CA CYS A 248 -6.50 6.78 -3.24
C CYS A 248 -6.45 7.63 -4.53
N GLY A 249 -5.62 7.30 -5.52
CA GLY A 249 -5.46 8.12 -6.73
C GLY A 249 -6.66 8.07 -7.69
N THR A 250 -7.36 6.94 -7.72
CA THR A 250 -8.62 6.70 -8.44
C THR A 250 -9.30 5.46 -7.84
N ARG A 251 -10.41 4.98 -8.40
CA ARG A 251 -11.08 3.75 -7.93
C ARG A 251 -10.74 2.57 -8.84
N ALA A 252 -9.68 1.82 -8.48
CA ALA A 252 -9.18 0.72 -9.29
C ALA A 252 -8.45 -0.35 -8.46
N LEU A 253 -8.63 -1.62 -8.80
CA LEU A 253 -7.73 -2.70 -8.38
C LEU A 253 -6.69 -2.90 -9.47
N ILE A 254 -5.48 -2.41 -9.25
CA ILE A 254 -4.42 -2.45 -10.25
C ILE A 254 -3.61 -3.71 -10.07
N TYR A 255 -3.57 -4.55 -11.11
CA TYR A 255 -2.84 -5.81 -11.10
C TYR A 255 -1.71 -5.84 -12.12
N SER A 256 -0.67 -6.62 -11.82
CA SER A 256 0.47 -6.81 -12.72
C SER A 256 0.09 -7.69 -13.92
N VAL A 257 0.71 -7.41 -15.06
CA VAL A 257 0.56 -8.20 -16.30
C VAL A 257 1.95 -8.70 -16.73
N PRO A 258 2.51 -9.69 -16.03
CA PRO A 258 3.79 -10.27 -16.39
C PRO A 258 3.71 -11.01 -17.75
N SER A 259 4.86 -11.25 -18.36
CA SER A 259 4.95 -12.01 -19.64
C SER A 259 4.59 -13.50 -19.47
N ASN A 260 4.72 -14.03 -18.26
CA ASN A 260 4.32 -15.38 -17.93
C ASN A 260 2.79 -15.48 -17.87
N ILE A 261 2.21 -16.38 -18.65
CA ILE A 261 0.75 -16.53 -18.78
C ILE A 261 0.07 -17.02 -17.49
N GLN A 262 0.76 -17.83 -16.67
CA GLN A 262 0.21 -18.36 -15.42
C GLN A 262 0.06 -17.25 -14.40
N ASP A 263 1.12 -16.46 -14.18
CA ASP A 263 1.07 -15.33 -13.26
C ASP A 263 0.12 -14.23 -13.76
N ALA A 264 0.08 -13.97 -15.06
CA ALA A 264 -0.85 -13.00 -15.64
C ALA A 264 -2.31 -13.39 -15.38
N ARG A 265 -2.62 -14.69 -15.48
CA ARG A 265 -3.93 -15.23 -15.14
C ARG A 265 -4.22 -15.12 -13.65
N PHE A 266 -3.27 -15.51 -12.81
CA PHE A 266 -3.36 -15.40 -11.35
C PHE A 266 -3.73 -13.98 -10.90
N PHE A 267 -2.98 -12.97 -11.35
CA PHE A 267 -3.24 -11.58 -11.00
C PHE A 267 -4.60 -11.09 -11.50
N LYS A 268 -4.98 -11.47 -12.72
CA LYS A 268 -6.28 -11.11 -13.31
C LYS A 268 -7.44 -11.71 -12.53
N ASP A 269 -7.36 -12.99 -12.17
CA ASP A 269 -8.41 -13.71 -11.45
C ASP A 269 -8.55 -13.17 -10.02
N LEU A 270 -7.42 -12.85 -9.36
CA LEU A 270 -7.42 -12.23 -8.04
C LEU A 270 -8.05 -10.83 -8.06
N ALA A 271 -7.69 -9.99 -9.03
CA ALA A 271 -8.29 -8.67 -9.18
C ALA A 271 -9.79 -8.76 -9.54
N ALA A 272 -10.20 -9.75 -10.34
CA ALA A 272 -11.61 -10.00 -10.65
C ALA A 272 -12.41 -10.45 -9.42
N LEU A 273 -11.80 -11.26 -8.52
CA LEU A 273 -12.41 -11.59 -7.21
C LEU A 273 -12.65 -10.30 -6.40
N GLY A 274 -11.62 -9.48 -6.24
CA GLY A 274 -11.73 -8.20 -5.54
C GLY A 274 -12.80 -7.28 -6.14
N SER A 275 -12.85 -7.20 -7.47
CA SER A 275 -13.87 -6.40 -8.18
C SER A 275 -15.30 -6.87 -7.90
N ARG A 276 -15.53 -8.18 -7.83
CA ARG A 276 -16.87 -8.72 -7.49
C ARG A 276 -17.30 -8.39 -6.06
N ILE A 277 -16.38 -8.38 -5.12
CA ILE A 277 -16.68 -8.11 -3.70
C ILE A 277 -16.83 -6.63 -3.44
N THR A 278 -15.89 -5.84 -3.93
CA THR A 278 -15.79 -4.40 -3.60
C THR A 278 -16.58 -3.50 -4.55
N GLY A 279 -16.84 -3.94 -5.76
CA GLY A 279 -17.35 -3.09 -6.85
C GLY A 279 -16.27 -2.18 -7.47
N ILE A 280 -15.02 -2.28 -7.04
CA ILE A 280 -13.89 -1.54 -7.62
C ILE A 280 -13.48 -2.18 -8.95
N GLU A 281 -13.27 -1.36 -9.99
CA GLU A 281 -12.85 -1.87 -11.31
C GLU A 281 -11.46 -2.51 -11.27
N ALA A 282 -11.32 -3.71 -11.85
CA ALA A 282 -10.03 -4.37 -12.04
C ALA A 282 -9.32 -3.80 -13.27
N VAL A 283 -8.17 -3.15 -13.08
CA VAL A 283 -7.43 -2.46 -14.14
C VAL A 283 -6.02 -3.07 -14.29
N PRO A 284 -5.64 -3.55 -15.48
CA PRO A 284 -4.27 -4.01 -15.71
C PRO A 284 -3.27 -2.85 -15.64
N GLY A 285 -2.16 -3.04 -14.92
CA GLY A 285 -1.19 -1.99 -14.64
C GLY A 285 -0.59 -1.32 -15.88
N ASN A 286 -0.49 -2.04 -16.99
CA ASN A 286 -0.03 -1.49 -18.27
C ASN A 286 -1.07 -0.59 -18.98
N ARG A 287 -2.29 -0.49 -18.44
CA ARG A 287 -3.36 0.41 -18.92
C ARG A 287 -3.76 1.44 -17.88
N TYR A 288 -3.11 1.42 -16.71
CA TYR A 288 -3.34 2.39 -15.66
C TYR A 288 -2.50 3.65 -15.92
N GLY A 289 -3.20 4.78 -16.07
CA GLY A 289 -2.57 6.07 -16.34
C GLY A 289 -2.30 6.33 -17.83
N LYS A 290 -1.61 7.44 -18.13
CA LYS A 290 -1.17 7.75 -19.49
C LYS A 290 -0.08 6.75 -19.92
N PRO A 291 -0.03 6.38 -21.20
CA PRO A 291 1.08 5.58 -21.71
C PRO A 291 2.41 6.21 -21.29
N THR A 292 3.21 5.49 -20.53
CA THR A 292 4.58 5.89 -20.23
C THR A 292 5.47 5.35 -21.34
N ASP A 293 6.61 6.00 -21.60
CA ASP A 293 7.63 5.52 -22.54
C ASP A 293 8.33 4.23 -22.07
N ALA A 294 7.90 3.65 -20.94
CA ALA A 294 8.40 2.39 -20.46
C ALA A 294 7.93 1.25 -21.38
N PRO A 295 8.83 0.40 -21.90
CA PRO A 295 8.49 -0.68 -22.84
C PRO A 295 7.43 -1.66 -22.32
N SER A 296 7.28 -1.77 -20.99
CA SER A 296 6.31 -2.65 -20.32
C SER A 296 5.00 -1.95 -19.96
N GLY A 297 4.89 -0.61 -20.12
CA GLY A 297 3.78 0.18 -19.57
C GLY A 297 3.72 0.17 -18.03
N LEU A 298 4.71 -0.43 -17.37
CA LEU A 298 4.77 -0.53 -15.92
C LEU A 298 5.29 0.77 -15.32
N THR A 299 4.68 1.20 -14.24
CA THR A 299 5.20 2.28 -13.41
C THR A 299 6.42 1.75 -12.65
N LEU A 300 7.57 2.33 -12.89
CA LEU A 300 8.85 1.88 -12.33
C LEU A 300 9.13 2.51 -10.96
N GLY A 301 9.95 1.83 -10.13
CA GLY A 301 10.33 2.30 -8.80
C GLY A 301 9.20 2.23 -7.77
N THR A 302 8.20 1.35 -7.96
CA THR A 302 7.04 1.21 -7.06
C THR A 302 7.20 0.07 -6.06
N ALA A 303 6.49 0.15 -4.92
CA ALA A 303 6.40 -0.93 -3.94
C ALA A 303 5.91 -2.23 -4.59
N ARG A 304 4.86 -2.16 -5.42
CA ARG A 304 4.33 -3.30 -6.17
C ARG A 304 5.38 -3.92 -7.09
N GLY A 305 6.13 -3.11 -7.84
CA GLY A 305 7.22 -3.60 -8.71
C GLY A 305 8.29 -4.31 -7.91
N PHE A 306 8.73 -3.71 -6.81
CA PHE A 306 9.74 -4.31 -5.92
C PHE A 306 9.29 -5.66 -5.36
N CYS A 307 8.06 -5.77 -4.88
CA CYS A 307 7.52 -7.03 -4.36
C CYS A 307 7.41 -8.10 -5.45
N ASN A 308 6.83 -7.77 -6.60
CA ASN A 308 6.60 -8.74 -7.67
C ASN A 308 7.91 -9.17 -8.34
N ASP A 309 8.79 -8.21 -8.69
CA ASP A 309 9.95 -8.45 -9.53
C ASP A 309 11.16 -8.95 -8.74
N GLU A 310 11.39 -8.38 -7.54
CA GLU A 310 12.59 -8.69 -6.73
C GLU A 310 12.34 -9.73 -5.65
N LEU A 311 11.13 -9.74 -5.04
CA LEU A 311 10.84 -10.60 -3.90
C LEU A 311 9.92 -11.78 -4.23
N GLY A 312 9.27 -11.78 -5.40
CA GLY A 312 8.29 -12.81 -5.75
C GLY A 312 7.08 -12.81 -4.80
N ILE A 313 6.73 -11.65 -4.24
CA ILE A 313 5.54 -11.45 -3.41
C ILE A 313 4.43 -10.89 -4.29
N PRO A 314 3.35 -11.65 -4.53
CA PRO A 314 2.19 -11.15 -5.27
C PRO A 314 1.64 -9.87 -4.61
N THR A 315 1.45 -8.81 -5.40
CA THR A 315 0.97 -7.53 -4.89
C THR A 315 -0.13 -6.95 -5.76
N LEU A 316 -1.24 -6.53 -5.13
CA LEU A 316 -2.26 -5.68 -5.73
C LEU A 316 -2.15 -4.27 -5.18
N THR A 317 -2.27 -3.28 -6.05
CA THR A 317 -2.53 -1.90 -5.62
C THR A 317 -4.04 -1.69 -5.55
N VAL A 318 -4.51 -1.29 -4.37
CA VAL A 318 -5.93 -1.07 -4.07
C VAL A 318 -6.18 0.43 -4.00
N GLU A 319 -6.65 0.99 -5.08
CA GLU A 319 -6.98 2.40 -5.21
C GLU A 319 -8.44 2.63 -4.79
N LEU A 320 -8.66 3.31 -3.68
CA LEU A 320 -10.00 3.50 -3.08
C LEU A 320 -10.84 4.57 -3.80
N GLY A 321 -10.18 5.48 -4.53
CA GLY A 321 -10.83 6.54 -5.29
C GLY A 321 -10.40 7.95 -4.88
N ASN A 322 -10.99 8.93 -5.55
CA ASN A 322 -10.82 10.36 -5.29
C ASN A 322 -12.15 11.10 -5.47
N GLY A 323 -12.18 12.43 -5.35
CA GLY A 323 -13.39 13.24 -5.47
C GLY A 323 -14.12 13.09 -6.81
N TYR A 324 -13.42 12.78 -7.89
CA TYR A 324 -14.06 12.53 -9.20
C TYR A 324 -14.80 11.20 -9.23
N ASN A 325 -14.33 10.19 -8.50
CA ASN A 325 -15.09 8.94 -8.32
C ASN A 325 -16.37 9.19 -7.51
N SER A 326 -16.34 10.12 -6.55
CA SER A 326 -17.56 10.55 -5.83
C SER A 326 -18.58 11.25 -6.75
N LEU A 327 -18.13 11.80 -7.89
CA LEU A 327 -19.00 12.30 -8.97
C LEU A 327 -19.47 11.19 -9.93
N GLY A 328 -19.13 9.93 -9.69
CA GLY A 328 -19.50 8.79 -10.54
C GLY A 328 -18.56 8.55 -11.73
N MET A 329 -17.40 9.21 -11.81
CA MET A 329 -16.45 9.00 -12.90
C MET A 329 -15.66 7.69 -12.71
N THR A 330 -15.47 6.96 -13.81
CA THR A 330 -14.62 5.77 -13.87
C THR A 330 -13.14 6.14 -13.89
N ALA A 331 -12.25 5.18 -13.60
CA ALA A 331 -10.81 5.39 -13.69
C ALA A 331 -10.38 5.92 -15.07
N LYS A 332 -10.94 5.36 -16.15
CA LYS A 332 -10.64 5.80 -17.51
C LYS A 332 -11.05 7.26 -17.77
N GLU A 333 -12.26 7.64 -17.37
CA GLU A 333 -12.74 9.02 -17.52
C GLU A 333 -11.89 10.01 -16.74
N ILE A 334 -11.41 9.64 -15.54
CA ILE A 334 -10.50 10.48 -14.74
C ILE A 334 -9.17 10.69 -15.45
N PHE A 335 -8.59 9.65 -16.07
CA PHE A 335 -7.33 9.78 -16.80
C PHE A 335 -7.45 10.54 -18.11
N ASP A 336 -8.60 10.46 -18.76
CA ASP A 336 -8.86 11.17 -20.01
C ASP A 336 -9.32 12.62 -19.76
N ALA A 337 -9.77 12.96 -18.54
CA ALA A 337 -10.28 14.27 -18.21
C ALA A 337 -9.15 15.28 -17.91
N PRO A 338 -9.28 16.53 -18.33
CA PRO A 338 -8.45 17.62 -17.87
C PRO A 338 -8.88 18.00 -16.43
N LEU A 339 -8.21 17.41 -15.44
CA LEU A 339 -8.55 17.45 -14.01
C LEU A 339 -8.69 18.85 -13.39
N TYR A 340 -8.20 19.88 -14.06
CA TYR A 340 -8.30 21.28 -13.61
C TYR A 340 -9.35 22.06 -14.39
N GLU A 341 -10.25 21.37 -15.10
CA GLU A 341 -11.35 22.03 -15.78
C GLU A 341 -12.34 22.64 -14.78
N ARG A 342 -12.80 23.83 -15.13
CA ARG A 342 -13.76 24.63 -14.35
C ARG A 342 -14.99 23.82 -13.96
N GLU A 343 -15.57 23.09 -14.91
CA GLU A 343 -16.79 22.31 -14.72
C GLU A 343 -16.61 21.18 -13.68
N LEU A 344 -15.46 20.52 -13.67
CA LEU A 344 -15.19 19.47 -12.69
C LEU A 344 -14.96 20.07 -11.30
N ILE A 345 -14.21 21.17 -11.21
CA ILE A 345 -14.03 21.90 -9.95
C ILE A 345 -15.40 22.35 -9.40
N SER A 346 -16.23 22.95 -10.24
CA SER A 346 -17.58 23.38 -9.86
C SER A 346 -18.43 22.23 -9.33
N LYS A 347 -18.42 21.07 -9.99
CA LYS A 347 -19.15 19.87 -9.54
C LYS A 347 -18.67 19.34 -8.19
N ILE A 348 -17.35 19.27 -7.96
CA ILE A 348 -16.79 18.83 -6.66
C ILE A 348 -17.22 19.80 -5.55
N VAL A 349 -17.06 21.11 -5.76
CA VAL A 349 -17.45 22.12 -4.78
C VAL A 349 -18.95 22.03 -4.48
N ALA A 350 -19.80 21.91 -5.52
CA ALA A 350 -21.23 21.77 -5.34
C ALA A 350 -21.63 20.48 -4.60
N MET A 351 -20.94 19.37 -4.88
CA MET A 351 -21.17 18.10 -4.18
C MET A 351 -20.90 18.23 -2.67
N HIS A 352 -19.76 18.80 -2.30
CA HIS A 352 -19.41 19.00 -0.89
C HIS A 352 -20.35 20.00 -0.20
N ALA A 353 -20.68 21.10 -0.87
CA ALA A 353 -21.64 22.09 -0.36
C ALA A 353 -23.02 21.47 -0.10
N ALA A 354 -23.50 20.60 -1.01
CA ALA A 354 -24.78 19.89 -0.82
C ALA A 354 -24.78 18.97 0.40
N LYS A 355 -23.61 18.50 0.86
CA LYS A 355 -23.41 17.70 2.07
C LYS A 355 -23.08 18.56 3.31
N GLY A 356 -23.10 19.89 3.20
CA GLY A 356 -22.76 20.81 4.28
C GLY A 356 -21.27 20.81 4.67
N LYS A 357 -20.40 20.34 3.77
CA LYS A 357 -18.93 20.31 3.99
C LYS A 357 -18.29 21.57 3.43
N THR A 358 -17.39 22.18 4.20
CA THR A 358 -16.61 23.34 3.78
C THR A 358 -15.33 22.85 3.09
N VAL A 359 -15.17 23.21 1.82
CA VAL A 359 -13.99 22.89 1.00
C VAL A 359 -13.34 24.12 0.36
N ALA A 360 -13.84 25.29 0.73
CA ALA A 360 -13.26 26.58 0.32
C ALA A 360 -13.46 27.60 1.45
N TYR A 361 -12.45 28.41 1.67
CA TYR A 361 -12.35 29.36 2.76
C TYR A 361 -12.33 30.79 2.21
N PRO A 362 -12.98 31.77 2.91
CA PRO A 362 -13.00 33.14 2.47
C PRO A 362 -11.61 33.73 2.34
N TRP A 363 -11.41 34.55 1.31
CA TRP A 363 -10.16 35.26 1.08
C TRP A 363 -9.96 36.38 2.12
N GLN A 364 -8.82 36.33 2.82
CA GLN A 364 -8.44 37.28 3.87
C GLN A 364 -7.25 38.11 3.41
N LYS A 365 -7.36 39.44 3.50
CA LYS A 365 -6.25 40.32 3.19
C LYS A 365 -5.18 40.27 4.27
N ILE A 366 -3.92 40.09 3.86
CA ILE A 366 -2.74 40.14 4.70
C ILE A 366 -1.68 41.02 4.06
N ASN A 367 -0.73 41.52 4.87
CA ASN A 367 0.45 42.18 4.37
C ASN A 367 1.61 41.19 4.33
N HIS A 368 1.83 40.58 3.15
CA HIS A 368 2.91 39.63 2.94
C HIS A 368 4.28 40.31 3.00
N PRO A 369 5.28 39.74 3.70
CA PRO A 369 6.56 40.40 3.94
C PRO A 369 7.35 40.76 2.68
N GLN A 370 7.18 40.02 1.57
CA GLN A 370 7.91 40.29 0.32
C GLN A 370 7.01 40.86 -0.79
N LEU A 371 5.71 40.51 -0.81
CA LEU A 371 4.81 40.85 -1.93
C LEU A 371 3.89 42.03 -1.67
N GLY A 372 3.83 42.55 -0.43
CA GLY A 372 2.87 43.59 -0.04
C GLY A 372 1.46 42.98 0.23
N GLU A 373 0.40 43.72 -0.09
CA GLU A 373 -0.97 43.26 0.13
C GLU A 373 -1.29 42.08 -0.79
N VAL A 374 -1.66 40.93 -0.19
CA VAL A 374 -2.19 39.76 -0.86
C VAL A 374 -3.42 39.23 -0.12
N GLU A 375 -4.17 38.36 -0.73
CA GLU A 375 -5.27 37.65 -0.08
C GLU A 375 -4.92 36.18 0.10
N VAL A 376 -5.17 35.61 1.30
CA VAL A 376 -4.97 34.20 1.63
C VAL A 376 -6.34 33.54 1.83
N GLY A 377 -6.50 32.30 1.35
CA GLY A 377 -7.75 31.57 1.39
C GLY A 377 -7.92 30.61 0.21
N GLY A 378 -9.15 30.43 -0.21
CA GLY A 378 -9.45 29.58 -1.34
C GLY A 378 -9.75 28.14 -0.97
N ARG A 379 -9.60 27.25 -1.93
CA ARG A 379 -9.99 25.85 -1.79
C ARG A 379 -8.98 25.08 -0.95
N ASP A 380 -9.49 24.31 0.02
CA ASP A 380 -8.73 23.24 0.65
C ASP A 380 -8.58 22.11 -0.37
N TYR A 381 -7.36 21.95 -0.85
CA TYR A 381 -7.11 21.00 -1.93
C TYR A 381 -7.22 19.55 -1.45
N HIS A 382 -6.77 19.27 -0.23
CA HIS A 382 -6.83 17.93 0.33
C HIS A 382 -8.27 17.44 0.49
N ASP A 383 -9.12 18.20 1.18
CA ASP A 383 -10.50 17.80 1.43
C ASP A 383 -11.38 17.84 0.16
N ALA A 384 -11.14 18.82 -0.74
CA ALA A 384 -11.94 18.96 -1.95
C ALA A 384 -11.57 17.99 -3.08
N TYR A 385 -10.29 17.57 -3.15
CA TYR A 385 -9.79 16.73 -4.24
C TYR A 385 -9.83 15.24 -3.89
N PHE A 386 -9.46 14.91 -2.66
CA PHE A 386 -9.29 13.54 -2.23
C PHE A 386 -10.54 12.97 -1.59
N MET A 387 -11.57 12.76 -2.37
CA MET A 387 -12.72 11.96 -2.03
C MET A 387 -13.62 12.56 -0.91
N ASP A 388 -14.90 12.28 -1.01
CA ASP A 388 -15.80 12.41 0.12
C ASP A 388 -15.58 11.23 1.08
N PRO A 389 -15.13 11.45 2.33
CA PRO A 389 -14.91 10.36 3.27
C PRO A 389 -16.14 9.50 3.53
N ASP A 390 -17.36 10.05 3.39
CA ASP A 390 -18.60 9.30 3.60
C ASP A 390 -18.77 8.14 2.61
N ASP A 391 -18.17 8.22 1.41
CA ASP A 391 -18.16 7.13 0.45
C ASP A 391 -17.42 5.87 0.98
N MET A 392 -16.61 6.04 2.02
CA MET A 392 -15.85 4.96 2.65
C MET A 392 -16.67 4.10 3.60
N LEU A 393 -17.81 4.61 4.10
CA LEU A 393 -18.68 3.85 5.02
C LEU A 393 -19.13 2.51 4.43
N ASP A 394 -19.44 2.49 3.14
CA ASP A 394 -19.86 1.29 2.42
C ASP A 394 -18.69 0.54 1.78
N LEU A 395 -17.61 1.23 1.40
CA LEU A 395 -16.51 0.63 0.64
C LEU A 395 -15.53 -0.12 1.53
N LEU A 396 -15.08 0.47 2.65
CA LEU A 396 -14.04 -0.14 3.48
C LEU A 396 -14.43 -1.49 4.11
N PRO A 397 -15.68 -1.74 4.50
CA PRO A 397 -16.12 -3.08 4.92
C PRO A 397 -15.94 -4.13 3.83
N LYS A 398 -16.26 -3.78 2.57
CA LYS A 398 -16.12 -4.70 1.42
C LYS A 398 -14.66 -4.95 1.08
N VAL A 399 -13.81 -3.92 1.21
CA VAL A 399 -12.35 -4.10 1.04
C VAL A 399 -11.78 -5.02 2.12
N ALA A 400 -12.21 -4.87 3.38
CA ALA A 400 -11.82 -5.76 4.46
C ALA A 400 -12.29 -7.20 4.21
N GLU A 401 -13.51 -7.41 3.72
CA GLU A 401 -14.03 -8.72 3.29
C GLU A 401 -13.16 -9.32 2.18
N PHE A 402 -12.82 -8.54 1.16
CA PHE A 402 -11.91 -8.99 0.09
C PHE A 402 -10.57 -9.45 0.66
N PHE A 403 -9.96 -8.67 1.55
CA PHE A 403 -8.68 -9.03 2.17
C PHE A 403 -8.78 -10.32 2.99
N LEU A 404 -9.87 -10.51 3.76
CA LEU A 404 -10.12 -11.76 4.49
C LEU A 404 -10.24 -12.95 3.55
N GLN A 405 -10.97 -12.82 2.44
CA GLN A 405 -11.07 -13.92 1.46
C GLN A 405 -9.71 -14.26 0.85
N VAL A 406 -8.83 -13.27 0.63
CA VAL A 406 -7.46 -13.53 0.16
C VAL A 406 -6.62 -14.22 1.23
N VAL A 407 -6.80 -13.87 2.50
CA VAL A 407 -6.14 -14.57 3.62
C VAL A 407 -6.57 -16.04 3.68
N ASP A 408 -7.85 -16.35 3.49
CA ASP A 408 -8.37 -17.71 3.49
C ASP A 408 -7.87 -18.54 2.28
N MET A 409 -7.38 -17.89 1.24
CA MET A 409 -6.79 -18.53 0.06
C MET A 409 -5.32 -18.91 0.25
N VAL A 410 -4.72 -18.66 1.43
CA VAL A 410 -3.31 -18.91 1.73
C VAL A 410 -2.84 -20.29 1.25
N PRO A 411 -1.65 -20.42 0.64
CA PRO A 411 -1.09 -21.72 0.28
C PRO A 411 -1.05 -22.62 1.49
N THR A 412 -1.55 -23.85 1.36
CA THR A 412 -1.68 -24.80 2.48
C THR A 412 -1.17 -26.16 2.04
N LEU A 413 -0.08 -26.62 2.64
CA LEU A 413 0.47 -27.93 2.38
C LEU A 413 -0.31 -28.99 3.16
N ALA A 414 -0.60 -30.10 2.50
CA ALA A 414 -1.20 -31.27 3.13
C ALA A 414 -0.57 -32.54 2.57
N PHE A 415 -0.41 -33.57 3.41
CA PHE A 415 0.05 -34.87 2.92
C PHE A 415 -1.05 -35.58 2.13
N THR A 416 -0.72 -35.99 0.92
CA THR A 416 -1.55 -36.89 0.12
C THR A 416 -1.38 -38.35 0.55
N HIS A 417 -0.15 -38.69 0.96
CA HIS A 417 0.19 -40.01 1.51
C HIS A 417 1.52 -39.91 2.28
N THR A 418 1.64 -40.78 3.27
CA THR A 418 2.90 -41.16 3.92
C THR A 418 2.92 -42.69 3.98
N THR A 419 3.97 -43.31 3.42
CA THR A 419 4.13 -44.75 3.43
C THR A 419 5.46 -45.16 4.02
N CYS A 420 5.48 -46.33 4.68
CA CYS A 420 6.67 -46.95 5.25
C CYS A 420 6.75 -48.41 4.84
N ASP A 421 7.80 -48.74 4.10
CA ASP A 421 8.08 -50.12 3.67
C ASP A 421 9.31 -50.64 4.42
N ALA A 422 9.19 -51.79 5.13
CA ALA A 422 10.28 -52.46 5.75
C ALA A 422 11.15 -53.18 4.68
N MET A 423 12.43 -52.87 4.63
CA MET A 423 13.39 -53.41 3.65
C MET A 423 14.29 -54.51 4.22
N GLY A 424 14.11 -54.85 5.50
CA GLY A 424 14.95 -55.76 6.24
C GLY A 424 16.17 -55.07 6.89
N CYS A 425 16.79 -55.76 7.88
CA CYS A 425 17.96 -55.27 8.59
C CYS A 425 17.80 -53.89 9.24
N ASP A 426 16.62 -53.63 9.83
CA ASP A 426 16.23 -52.35 10.44
C ASP A 426 16.27 -51.17 9.47
N ILE A 427 16.15 -51.46 8.17
CA ILE A 427 16.10 -50.44 7.12
C ILE A 427 14.64 -50.26 6.68
N TYR A 428 14.22 -49.00 6.61
CA TYR A 428 12.89 -48.61 6.17
C TYR A 428 12.99 -47.62 5.03
N ARG A 429 12.07 -47.76 4.07
CA ARG A 429 11.81 -46.78 2.99
C ARG A 429 10.61 -45.94 3.35
N ILE A 430 10.80 -44.66 3.54
CA ILE A 430 9.69 -43.73 3.81
C ILE A 430 9.45 -42.87 2.57
N ARG A 431 8.19 -42.80 2.15
CA ARG A 431 7.75 -41.90 1.05
C ARG A 431 6.65 -40.99 1.56
N ALA A 432 6.75 -39.70 1.19
CA ALA A 432 5.76 -38.69 1.51
C ALA A 432 5.43 -37.88 0.26
N GLY A 433 4.16 -37.72 -0.03
CA GLY A 433 3.64 -36.84 -1.06
C GLY A 433 2.82 -35.74 -0.42
N ILE A 434 2.93 -34.53 -0.93
CA ILE A 434 2.15 -33.37 -0.50
C ILE A 434 1.40 -32.75 -1.67
N ILE A 435 0.38 -31.97 -1.34
CA ILE A 435 -0.42 -31.14 -2.25
C ILE A 435 -0.56 -29.74 -1.65
N ASN A 436 -0.62 -28.73 -2.50
CA ASN A 436 -1.07 -27.39 -2.10
C ASN A 436 -2.62 -27.34 -2.17
N ASN A 437 -3.28 -27.43 -1.03
CA ASN A 437 -4.75 -27.31 -0.93
C ASN A 437 -5.23 -25.84 -0.87
N GLY A 438 -4.32 -24.87 -0.75
CA GLY A 438 -4.66 -23.45 -0.83
C GLY A 438 -5.03 -23.04 -2.26
N ALA A 439 -5.83 -21.98 -2.39
CA ALA A 439 -6.19 -21.46 -3.70
C ALA A 439 -5.09 -20.60 -4.33
N LEU A 440 -4.23 -19.99 -3.50
CA LEU A 440 -3.07 -19.24 -3.99
C LEU A 440 -1.87 -20.15 -4.29
N TYR A 441 -1.02 -19.70 -5.19
CA TYR A 441 0.26 -20.34 -5.49
C TYR A 441 1.21 -20.18 -4.32
N THR A 442 2.08 -21.17 -4.08
CA THR A 442 3.15 -21.04 -3.08
C THR A 442 4.10 -19.90 -3.43
N ARG A 443 4.29 -19.58 -4.71
CA ARG A 443 4.97 -18.38 -5.21
C ARG A 443 4.57 -18.09 -6.65
N ILE A 444 4.72 -16.85 -7.09
CA ILE A 444 4.64 -16.47 -8.49
C ILE A 444 5.97 -16.79 -9.22
N LEU A 445 5.89 -17.11 -10.51
CA LEU A 445 7.08 -17.39 -11.33
C LEU A 445 7.83 -16.10 -11.71
N HIS A 446 7.10 -15.00 -11.85
CA HIS A 446 7.67 -13.66 -11.97
C HIS A 446 8.46 -13.34 -10.69
N GLY A 447 9.67 -12.83 -10.82
CA GLY A 447 10.56 -12.68 -9.67
C GLY A 447 11.21 -14.00 -9.16
N ALA A 448 11.06 -15.11 -9.89
CA ALA A 448 11.66 -16.40 -9.53
C ALA A 448 13.20 -16.38 -9.42
N THR A 449 13.85 -15.36 -9.97
CA THR A 449 15.29 -15.11 -9.88
C THR A 449 15.63 -14.03 -8.84
N GLY A 450 14.63 -13.46 -8.17
CA GLY A 450 14.79 -12.39 -7.20
C GLY A 450 15.43 -12.83 -5.88
N TYR A 451 15.54 -11.89 -4.95
CA TYR A 451 16.26 -12.05 -3.68
C TYR A 451 15.78 -13.24 -2.83
N HIS A 452 14.46 -13.52 -2.83
CA HIS A 452 13.89 -14.65 -2.08
C HIS A 452 13.96 -15.99 -2.82
N ALA A 453 14.31 -16.02 -4.10
CA ALA A 453 14.24 -17.22 -4.93
C ALA A 453 15.03 -18.43 -4.37
N SER A 454 16.16 -18.17 -3.73
CA SER A 454 16.98 -19.23 -3.10
C SER A 454 16.37 -19.79 -1.81
N ARG A 455 15.43 -19.07 -1.20
CA ARG A 455 14.72 -19.45 0.03
C ARG A 455 13.35 -20.03 -0.23
N ASP A 456 12.78 -19.77 -1.41
CA ASP A 456 11.44 -20.19 -1.83
C ASP A 456 11.47 -21.64 -2.35
N ARG A 457 11.65 -22.59 -1.42
CA ARG A 457 11.61 -24.02 -1.70
C ARG A 457 10.81 -24.77 -0.63
N ILE A 458 10.24 -25.89 -1.00
CA ILE A 458 9.60 -26.79 -0.05
C ILE A 458 10.70 -27.62 0.59
N ASP A 459 10.85 -27.50 1.90
CA ASP A 459 11.75 -28.29 2.69
C ASP A 459 11.01 -29.48 3.28
N PHE A 460 11.44 -30.68 2.91
CA PHE A 460 11.01 -31.91 3.57
C PHE A 460 12.03 -32.28 4.64
N LYS A 461 11.55 -32.51 5.86
CA LYS A 461 12.38 -33.00 6.98
C LYS A 461 11.80 -34.28 7.55
N LEU A 462 12.69 -35.13 7.98
CA LEU A 462 12.36 -36.34 8.70
C LEU A 462 13.11 -36.30 10.04
N GLU A 463 12.36 -36.44 11.13
CA GLU A 463 12.87 -36.35 12.50
C GLU A 463 12.39 -37.57 13.30
N GLY A 464 13.28 -38.09 14.18
CA GLY A 464 13.00 -39.23 15.03
C GLY A 464 14.28 -39.99 15.44
N ALA A 465 14.12 -41.08 16.13
CA ALA A 465 15.21 -41.94 16.53
C ALA A 465 15.74 -42.82 15.37
N CYS A 466 16.29 -42.16 14.31
CA CYS A 466 16.74 -42.85 13.11
C CYS A 466 18.04 -42.29 12.55
N GLU A 467 18.75 -43.12 11.79
CA GLU A 467 19.88 -42.72 10.95
C GLU A 467 19.36 -42.58 9.50
N ILE A 468 19.51 -41.40 8.91
CA ILE A 468 19.14 -41.18 7.49
C ILE A 468 20.29 -41.72 6.62
N LEU A 469 20.04 -42.78 5.86
CA LEU A 469 20.99 -43.43 4.97
C LEU A 469 21.04 -42.74 3.60
N SER A 470 19.88 -42.33 3.09
CA SER A 470 19.76 -41.52 1.87
C SER A 470 18.45 -40.74 1.86
N CYS A 471 18.41 -39.65 1.12
CA CYS A 471 17.23 -38.82 0.90
C CYS A 471 17.18 -38.45 -0.57
N CYS A 472 16.03 -38.65 -1.21
CA CYS A 472 15.72 -38.21 -2.57
C CYS A 472 14.46 -37.35 -2.53
N GLY A 473 14.45 -36.24 -3.26
CA GLY A 473 13.26 -35.38 -3.39
C GLY A 473 13.38 -33.98 -2.79
N ALA A 474 14.54 -33.66 -2.20
CA ALA A 474 14.83 -32.29 -1.76
C ALA A 474 15.31 -31.38 -2.91
N GLU A 475 14.90 -31.63 -4.15
CA GLU A 475 15.16 -30.67 -5.23
C GLU A 475 14.36 -29.40 -4.99
N PRO A 476 14.88 -28.23 -5.40
CA PRO A 476 14.13 -27.00 -5.30
C PRO A 476 12.85 -27.15 -6.13
N VAL A 477 11.76 -27.37 -5.40
CA VAL A 477 10.46 -27.60 -6.03
C VAL A 477 10.03 -26.29 -6.67
N LYS A 478 9.58 -26.38 -7.92
CA LYS A 478 8.88 -25.28 -8.61
C LYS A 478 7.73 -24.76 -7.74
N ALA A 479 7.29 -23.55 -8.01
CA ALA A 479 6.06 -23.04 -7.40
C ALA A 479 4.95 -24.09 -7.54
N LEU A 480 4.27 -24.42 -6.43
CA LEU A 480 3.07 -25.25 -6.47
C LEU A 480 1.85 -24.36 -6.69
N GLU A 481 1.21 -24.53 -7.82
CA GLU A 481 -0.15 -23.99 -8.03
C GLU A 481 -1.13 -24.68 -7.08
N SER A 482 -2.37 -24.20 -7.05
CA SER A 482 -3.44 -24.91 -6.35
C SER A 482 -3.58 -26.34 -6.91
N LEU A 483 -3.62 -27.32 -6.02
CA LEU A 483 -3.70 -28.76 -6.31
C LEU A 483 -2.44 -29.40 -6.93
N ASP A 484 -1.36 -28.65 -7.11
CA ASP A 484 -0.06 -29.23 -7.49
C ASP A 484 0.57 -30.04 -6.35
N THR A 485 1.39 -31.00 -6.72
CA THR A 485 2.00 -31.97 -5.79
C THR A 485 3.52 -31.98 -5.84
N ALA A 486 4.13 -32.36 -4.71
CA ALA A 486 5.54 -32.68 -4.60
C ALA A 486 5.74 -33.92 -3.73
N ALA A 487 6.89 -34.59 -3.82
CA ALA A 487 7.16 -35.78 -3.05
C ALA A 487 8.63 -35.87 -2.63
N ALA A 488 8.87 -36.59 -1.54
CA ALA A 488 10.20 -36.94 -1.05
C ALA A 488 10.26 -38.41 -0.62
N GLU A 489 11.47 -38.97 -0.64
CA GLU A 489 11.75 -40.36 -0.26
C GLU A 489 13.03 -40.42 0.59
N TRP A 490 12.99 -41.23 1.65
CA TRP A 490 14.14 -41.52 2.52
C TRP A 490 14.34 -43.01 2.68
N PHE A 491 15.60 -43.40 2.79
CA PHE A 491 15.99 -44.68 3.38
C PHE A 491 16.60 -44.39 4.74
N ILE A 492 16.07 -45.02 5.78
CA ILE A 492 16.51 -44.83 7.16
C ILE A 492 16.82 -46.15 7.81
N ARG A 493 17.71 -46.10 8.84
CA ARG A 493 17.89 -47.21 9.80
C ARG A 493 17.28 -46.78 11.13
N ALA A 494 16.35 -47.60 11.66
CA ALA A 494 15.67 -47.34 12.92
C ALA A 494 15.13 -48.68 13.47
N LYS A 495 14.57 -48.68 14.68
CA LYS A 495 13.96 -49.84 15.28
C LYS A 495 12.46 -49.91 14.96
N SER A 496 11.92 -51.14 14.83
CA SER A 496 10.46 -51.36 14.78
C SER A 496 9.81 -50.71 16.00
N GLY A 497 8.67 -50.06 15.80
CA GLY A 497 7.92 -49.31 16.80
C GLY A 497 8.39 -47.86 17.04
N ASP A 498 9.54 -47.46 16.50
CA ASP A 498 9.99 -46.07 16.59
C ASP A 498 9.00 -45.12 15.84
N ARG A 499 8.89 -43.90 16.38
CA ARG A 499 8.06 -42.83 15.81
C ARG A 499 8.92 -41.91 15.00
N ILE A 500 8.52 -41.64 13.78
CA ILE A 500 9.16 -40.75 12.83
C ILE A 500 8.17 -39.66 12.44
N THR A 501 8.59 -38.40 12.55
CA THR A 501 7.82 -37.25 12.08
C THR A 501 8.36 -36.79 10.74
N VAL A 502 7.48 -36.70 9.75
CA VAL A 502 7.76 -36.08 8.45
C VAL A 502 7.11 -34.73 8.43
N THR A 503 7.87 -33.68 8.12
CA THR A 503 7.36 -32.32 7.94
C THR A 503 7.62 -31.85 6.51
N ALA A 504 6.66 -31.12 5.95
CA ALA A 504 6.83 -30.36 4.73
C ALA A 504 6.55 -28.91 5.03
N SER A 505 7.51 -28.05 4.76
CA SER A 505 7.45 -26.62 5.08
C SER A 505 7.81 -25.74 3.91
N PHE A 506 7.11 -24.60 3.83
CA PHE A 506 7.39 -23.52 2.89
C PHE A 506 7.11 -22.19 3.60
N PRO A 507 7.97 -21.17 3.49
CA PRO A 507 7.81 -19.94 4.27
C PRO A 507 6.47 -19.24 4.07
N LYS A 508 5.93 -19.27 2.85
CA LYS A 508 4.67 -18.59 2.45
C LYS A 508 3.44 -19.50 2.50
N ALA A 509 3.52 -20.68 3.15
CA ALA A 509 2.43 -21.64 3.21
C ALA A 509 2.18 -22.13 4.64
N VAL A 510 0.96 -22.54 4.92
CA VAL A 510 0.67 -23.34 6.11
C VAL A 510 1.36 -24.69 5.94
N ASN A 511 2.19 -25.07 6.90
CA ASN A 511 3.04 -26.26 6.85
C ASN A 511 2.28 -27.53 7.23
N ALA A 512 2.77 -28.68 6.78
CA ALA A 512 2.20 -30.00 7.10
C ALA A 512 3.17 -30.83 7.93
N ALA A 513 2.63 -31.62 8.88
CA ALA A 513 3.36 -32.62 9.63
C ALA A 513 2.56 -33.92 9.69
N ALA A 514 3.25 -35.05 9.63
CA ALA A 514 2.66 -36.39 9.78
C ALA A 514 3.58 -37.29 10.63
N GLU A 515 2.97 -38.09 11.50
CA GLU A 515 3.67 -39.08 12.31
C GLU A 515 3.53 -40.49 11.69
N ILE A 516 4.61 -41.21 11.62
CA ILE A 516 4.68 -42.60 11.12
C ILE A 516 5.24 -43.46 12.24
N ILE A 517 4.57 -44.56 12.56
CA ILE A 517 5.08 -45.61 13.45
C ILE A 517 5.65 -46.71 12.55
N LEU A 518 6.95 -47.01 12.77
CA LEU A 518 7.63 -48.03 11.97
C LEU A 518 7.08 -49.44 12.27
N PRO A 519 6.74 -50.21 11.24
CA PRO A 519 6.18 -51.53 11.42
C PRO A 519 7.12 -52.55 12.04
#